data_717268b57adedcf577b70f237df924f4
#
_entry.id   717268b57adedcf577b70f237df924f4
#
_cell.length_a   1.000
_cell.length_b   1.000
_cell.length_c   1.000
_cell.angle_alpha   90.00
_cell.angle_beta   90.00
_cell.angle_gamma   90.00
#
_symmetry.space_group_name_H-M   'P 1'
#
loop_
_entity.id
_entity.type
_entity.pdbx_description
1 polymer ?
#
loop_
_entity_poly.entity_id
_entity_poly.type
_entity_poly.pdbx_seq_one_letter_code
_entity_poly.pdbx_strand_id
1 'polypeptide(L)' 'MTAKSELLPLERPEFTDTEKMACLLREIHYRLRVYTRMVQQGKMKQDKADYEIEVMRAIAQDYQDRINFNAAAKA' A
#
# COMPACT_ATOMS: atom_id res chain seq x y z
N MET A 1 18.46 -19.86 6.61
CA MET A 1 17.97 -20.13 6.88
C MET A 1 16.74 -20.07 6.58
N THR A 2 16.09 -20.41 6.86
CA THR A 2 14.86 -20.56 6.42
C THR A 2 13.83 -20.01 7.31
N ALA A 3 14.21 -19.36 8.32
CA ALA A 3 13.25 -18.84 9.24
C ALA A 3 12.22 -18.00 8.57
N LYS A 4 12.62 -17.20 7.59
CA LYS A 4 11.69 -16.41 6.94
C LYS A 4 10.76 -17.15 6.15
N SER A 5 11.18 -18.17 5.51
CA SER A 5 10.31 -18.89 4.65
C SER A 5 9.27 -19.63 5.43
N GLU A 6 9.47 -19.79 6.71
CA GLU A 6 8.49 -20.48 7.48
C GLU A 6 7.40 -19.57 7.96
N LEU A 7 7.56 -18.28 7.78
CA LEU A 7 6.56 -17.36 8.26
C LEU A 7 5.53 -17.09 7.20
N LEU A 8 4.44 -17.77 7.27
CA LEU A 8 3.38 -17.60 6.30
C LEU A 8 2.64 -16.30 6.55
N PRO A 9 2.26 -15.61 5.51
CA PRO A 9 1.55 -14.35 5.67
C PRO A 9 0.31 -14.45 6.52
N LEU A 10 -0.37 -15.56 6.42
CA LEU A 10 -1.59 -15.73 7.17
C LEU A 10 -1.38 -15.74 8.65
N GLU A 11 -0.19 -16.07 9.06
CA GLU A 11 0.08 -16.20 10.46
C GLU A 11 0.89 -15.07 11.02
N ARG A 12 0.73 -13.90 10.46
CA ARG A 12 1.54 -12.77 10.86
C ARG A 12 0.69 -11.69 11.46
N PRO A 13 0.23 -11.85 12.66
CA PRO A 13 -0.64 -10.86 13.28
C PRO A 13 0.11 -9.69 13.90
N GLU A 14 1.41 -9.68 13.83
CA GLU A 14 2.17 -8.67 14.51
C GLU A 14 2.00 -7.26 13.95
N PHE A 15 1.47 -7.12 12.76
CA PHE A 15 1.31 -5.79 12.19
C PHE A 15 -0.17 -5.43 12.11
N THR A 16 -0.51 -4.27 12.63
CA THR A 16 -1.90 -3.83 12.60
C THR A 16 -2.22 -3.26 11.22
N ASP A 17 -3.51 -3.14 10.95
CA ASP A 17 -3.95 -2.53 9.70
C ASP A 17 -3.47 -1.09 9.62
N THR A 18 -3.45 -0.38 10.75
CA THR A 18 -2.96 0.99 10.78
C THR A 18 -1.49 1.07 10.39
N GLU A 19 -0.68 0.14 10.89
CA GLU A 19 0.72 0.11 10.53
C GLU A 19 0.92 -0.20 9.06
N LYS A 20 0.14 -1.15 8.54
CA LYS A 20 0.23 -1.49 7.14
C LYS A 20 -0.18 -0.34 6.26
N MET A 21 -1.23 0.36 6.65
CA MET A 21 -1.69 1.49 5.89
C MET A 21 -0.68 2.63 5.88
N ALA A 22 -0.06 2.90 7.03
CA ALA A 22 0.94 3.96 7.10
C ALA A 22 2.10 3.68 6.16
N CYS A 23 2.53 2.42 6.13
CA CYS A 23 3.61 2.02 5.24
C CYS A 23 3.22 2.21 3.78
N LEU A 24 2.01 1.80 3.44
CA LEU A 24 1.51 1.90 2.07
C LEU A 24 1.38 3.35 1.64
N LEU A 25 0.90 4.22 2.52
CA LEU A 25 0.75 5.64 2.18
C LEU A 25 2.10 6.28 1.91
N ARG A 26 3.13 5.91 2.68
CA ARG A 26 4.47 6.43 2.43
C ARG A 26 4.96 5.97 1.06
N GLU A 27 4.66 4.72 0.71
CA GLU A 27 5.07 4.18 -0.56
C GLU A 27 4.36 4.88 -1.72
N ILE A 28 3.09 5.18 -1.55
CA ILE A 28 2.35 5.90 -2.58
C ILE A 28 2.96 7.27 -2.82
N HIS A 29 3.30 7.99 -1.74
CA HIS A 29 3.91 9.31 -1.89
C HIS A 29 5.26 9.22 -2.61
N TYR A 30 6.04 8.22 -2.27
CA TYR A 30 7.34 8.03 -2.91
C TYR A 30 7.15 7.76 -4.39
N ARG A 31 6.24 6.88 -4.74
CA ARG A 31 6.01 6.53 -6.13
C ARG A 31 5.42 7.66 -6.94
N LEU A 32 4.62 8.50 -6.32
CA LEU A 32 4.10 9.66 -7.03
C LEU A 32 5.23 10.53 -7.52
N ARG A 33 6.23 10.77 -6.67
CA ARG A 33 7.36 11.59 -7.08
C ARG A 33 8.20 10.91 -8.14
N VAL A 34 8.47 9.62 -7.95
CA VAL A 34 9.30 8.86 -8.90
C VAL A 34 8.61 8.74 -10.25
N TYR A 35 7.33 8.40 -10.25
CA TYR A 35 6.60 8.21 -11.50
C TYR A 35 6.47 9.53 -12.26
N THR A 36 6.24 10.63 -11.54
CA THR A 36 6.15 11.93 -12.19
C THR A 36 7.44 12.23 -12.94
N ARG A 37 8.57 11.96 -12.30
CA ARG A 37 9.86 12.18 -12.95
C ARG A 37 10.04 11.27 -14.13
N MET A 38 9.67 10.00 -13.99
CA MET A 38 9.83 9.04 -15.07
C MET A 38 8.97 9.40 -16.27
N VAL A 39 7.78 9.89 -16.03
CA VAL A 39 6.91 10.31 -17.14
C VAL A 39 7.53 11.51 -17.83
N GLN A 40 8.04 12.47 -17.07
CA GLN A 40 8.67 13.64 -17.65
C GLN A 40 9.89 13.29 -18.47
N GLN A 41 10.58 12.22 -18.09
CA GLN A 41 11.76 11.79 -18.81
C GLN A 41 11.45 10.82 -19.95
N GLY A 42 10.18 10.56 -20.18
CA GLY A 42 9.80 9.64 -21.24
C GLY A 42 10.06 8.17 -20.94
N LYS A 43 10.33 7.85 -19.67
CA LYS A 43 10.62 6.47 -19.30
C LYS A 43 9.41 5.69 -18.85
N MET A 44 8.28 6.36 -18.73
CA MET A 44 7.05 5.72 -18.28
C MET A 44 5.89 6.47 -18.89
N LYS A 45 4.88 5.75 -19.34
CA LYS A 45 3.70 6.39 -19.88
C LYS A 45 2.80 6.86 -18.77
N GLN A 46 2.13 7.98 -18.99
CA GLN A 46 1.25 8.56 -17.98
C GLN A 46 0.16 7.56 -17.58
N ASP A 47 -0.43 6.86 -18.54
CA ASP A 47 -1.49 5.91 -18.24
C ASP A 47 -1.02 4.82 -17.28
N LYS A 48 0.20 4.36 -17.48
CA LYS A 48 0.76 3.33 -16.64
C LYS A 48 0.98 3.85 -15.23
N ALA A 49 1.51 5.06 -15.13
CA ALA A 49 1.73 5.68 -13.84
C ALA A 49 0.42 5.84 -13.08
N ASP A 50 -0.60 6.33 -13.78
CA ASP A 50 -1.90 6.55 -13.17
C ASP A 50 -2.51 5.24 -12.69
N TYR A 51 -2.40 4.21 -13.50
CA TYR A 51 -2.94 2.91 -13.15
C TYR A 51 -2.29 2.36 -11.89
N GLU A 52 -0.96 2.41 -11.82
CA GLU A 52 -0.25 1.87 -10.68
C GLU A 52 -0.62 2.60 -9.39
N ILE A 53 -0.73 3.92 -9.47
CA ILE A 53 -1.09 4.70 -8.31
C ILE A 53 -2.53 4.41 -7.88
N GLU A 54 -3.42 4.27 -8.83
CA GLU A 54 -4.82 4.00 -8.52
C GLU A 54 -5.00 2.64 -7.85
N VAL A 55 -4.26 1.65 -8.31
CA VAL A 55 -4.33 0.34 -7.68
C VAL A 55 -3.84 0.42 -6.24
N MET A 56 -2.75 1.12 -6.02
CA MET A 56 -2.23 1.25 -4.66
C MET A 56 -3.19 2.01 -3.75
N ARG A 57 -3.87 3.01 -4.30
CA ARG A 57 -4.86 3.75 -3.52
C ARG A 57 -6.06 2.89 -3.19
N ALA A 58 -6.43 1.99 -4.09
CA ALA A 58 -7.53 1.08 -3.84
C ALA A 58 -7.17 0.13 -2.69
N ILE A 59 -5.92 -0.33 -2.65
CA ILE A 59 -5.47 -1.16 -1.55
C ILE A 59 -5.52 -0.38 -0.24
N ALA A 60 -5.09 0.88 -0.27
CA ALA A 60 -5.11 1.71 0.92
C ALA A 60 -6.56 1.91 1.40
N GLN A 61 -7.49 2.04 0.46
CA GLN A 61 -8.88 2.22 0.81
C GLN A 61 -9.43 0.99 1.52
N ASP A 62 -9.01 -0.20 1.08
CA ASP A 62 -9.45 -1.42 1.72
C ASP A 62 -8.99 -1.47 3.18
N TYR A 63 -7.75 -1.04 3.44
CA TYR A 63 -7.28 -1.00 4.81
C TYR A 63 -8.01 0.06 5.62
N GLN A 64 -8.29 1.20 5.01
CA GLN A 64 -9.01 2.25 5.71
C GLN A 64 -10.41 1.77 6.09
N ASP A 65 -11.05 1.04 5.19
CA ASP A 65 -12.38 0.51 5.45
C ASP A 65 -12.35 -0.48 6.62
N ARG A 66 -11.32 -1.31 6.69
CA ARG A 66 -11.19 -2.26 7.79
C ARG A 66 -10.93 -1.55 9.10
N ILE A 67 -10.11 -0.50 9.07
CA ILE A 67 -9.83 0.28 10.27
C ILE A 67 -11.12 0.93 10.76
N ASN A 68 -11.89 1.49 9.84
CA ASN A 68 -13.13 2.14 10.19
C ASN A 68 -14.16 1.16 10.73
N PHE A 69 -14.23 -0.01 10.12
CA PHE A 69 -15.16 -1.04 10.55
C PHE A 69 -14.83 -1.50 11.97
N ASN A 70 -13.55 -1.73 12.23
CA ASN A 70 -13.12 -2.19 13.55
C ASN A 70 -13.35 -1.11 14.60
N ALA A 71 -13.14 0.13 14.27
CA ALA A 71 -13.37 1.21 15.20
C ALA A 71 -14.85 1.32 15.53
N ALA A 72 -15.71 1.18 14.54
CA ALA A 72 -17.14 1.23 14.75
C ALA A 72 -17.60 0.04 15.58
N ALA A 73 -17.01 -1.12 15.36
CA ALA A 73 -17.41 -2.31 16.10
C ALA A 73 -17.04 -2.20 17.56
N LYS A 74 -16.01 -1.43 17.87
CA LYS A 74 -15.63 -1.26 19.25
C LYS A 74 -16.40 -0.18 19.96
N ALA A 75 -17.05 0.64 19.21
CA ALA A 75 -17.83 1.70 19.80
C ALA A 75 -19.15 1.16 20.32
#